data_15bb906e6828b8646642be203184e594
#
_entry.id   15bb906e6828b8646642be203184e594
#
_cell.length_a   1.000
_cell.length_b   1.000
_cell.length_c   1.000
_cell.angle_alpha   90.00
_cell.angle_beta   90.00
_cell.angle_gamma   90.00
#
_symmetry.space_group_name_H-M   'P 1'
#
loop_
_entity.id
_entity.type
_entity.pdbx_description
1 polymer ?
#
loop_
_entity_poly.entity_id
_entity_poly.type
_entity_poly.pdbx_seq_one_letter_code
_entity_poly.pdbx_strand_id
1 'polypeptide(L)'
;MNEQKTNFDTETARDDSDVILDVRNLDVYLNTYSGRIHAVRDVSFTLKKGETLVVVGESGCGKSMTARAIMQLLPEKISEVGERSQILFNGSDILKMPEKKKETELRGKYISMIFQDPTTFLNPTMTVGEQIAESLLLHSKMKKKEAMEQALSLLKMVKITNPEKRIRQYPHELSGGMRQRVMIAMALACEPKILIADEPTTALDVTTQADIMELIRELQEKMGTSVILVTHDLGIAAEVGDRIQVMYAGEIIETGTKSEIFKKAVHPYTWALMKSVPSAQSQTEEKLYSLKGTPPDLIAPPKACAFAPRCEYLSLIHI
;
A
#
# COMPACT_ATOMS: atom_id res chain seq x y z
N MET A 1 -5.77 -29.89 22.57
CA MET A 1 -5.24 -30.00 21.19
C MET A 1 -4.28 -28.81 21.04
N ASN A 2 -2.97 -29.11 20.91
CA ASN A 2 -1.95 -28.06 20.76
C ASN A 2 -2.16 -27.35 19.42
N GLU A 3 -2.58 -26.10 19.47
CA GLU A 3 -2.42 -25.19 18.34
C GLU A 3 -0.92 -25.05 18.07
N GLN A 4 -0.47 -25.51 16.92
CA GLN A 4 0.88 -25.24 16.46
C GLN A 4 0.97 -23.70 16.26
N LYS A 5 1.57 -23.01 17.24
CA LYS A 5 1.95 -21.60 17.09
C LYS A 5 2.83 -21.51 15.85
N THR A 6 2.41 -20.71 14.88
CA THR A 6 3.23 -20.41 13.70
C THR A 6 4.43 -19.57 14.13
N ASN A 7 5.56 -19.61 13.41
CA ASN A 7 6.77 -18.84 13.73
C ASN A 7 6.55 -17.31 13.82
N PHE A 8 5.37 -16.83 13.43
CA PHE A 8 5.01 -15.42 13.46
C PHE A 8 4.29 -14.99 14.76
N ASP A 9 3.89 -15.94 15.59
CA ASP A 9 3.21 -15.64 16.86
C ASP A 9 4.20 -15.46 18.03
N THR A 10 5.51 -15.79 17.82
CA THR A 10 6.57 -15.62 18.82
C THR A 10 7.24 -14.26 18.66
N GLU A 11 7.09 -13.40 19.66
CA GLU A 11 7.87 -12.17 19.82
C GLU A 11 9.34 -12.54 20.04
N THR A 12 10.20 -12.29 19.06
CA THR A 12 11.64 -12.36 19.29
C THR A 12 12.10 -11.04 19.90
N ALA A 13 12.64 -11.15 21.10
CA ALA A 13 13.14 -10.04 21.92
C ALA A 13 14.26 -9.28 21.20
N ARG A 14 13.93 -8.10 20.66
CA ARG A 14 14.81 -6.96 20.46
C ARG A 14 14.07 -5.73 20.95
N ASP A 15 14.78 -4.73 21.45
CA ASP A 15 14.29 -3.49 22.07
C ASP A 15 13.49 -2.56 21.12
N ASP A 16 13.06 -3.06 19.96
CA ASP A 16 12.12 -2.52 18.97
C ASP A 16 10.78 -3.27 19.00
N SER A 17 10.21 -3.42 20.20
CA SER A 17 8.99 -4.23 20.45
C SER A 17 7.77 -3.80 19.62
N ASP A 18 7.80 -2.61 19.02
CA ASP A 18 6.68 -2.04 18.26
C ASP A 18 6.83 -2.19 16.73
N VAL A 19 7.99 -2.60 16.21
CA VAL A 19 8.20 -2.74 14.76
C VAL A 19 7.63 -4.06 14.28
N ILE A 20 6.63 -4.01 13.39
CA ILE A 20 6.02 -5.19 12.77
C ILE A 20 6.64 -5.54 11.41
N LEU A 21 7.08 -4.54 10.65
CA LEU A 21 7.75 -4.71 9.36
C LEU A 21 9.01 -3.85 9.33
N ASP A 22 10.12 -4.45 8.85
CA ASP A 22 11.39 -3.76 8.67
C ASP A 22 11.92 -4.09 7.28
N VAL A 23 11.89 -3.11 6.40
CA VAL A 23 12.40 -3.19 5.01
C VAL A 23 13.78 -2.57 4.98
N ARG A 24 14.77 -3.31 4.48
CA ARG A 24 16.18 -2.90 4.43
C ARG A 24 16.76 -3.06 3.05
N ASN A 25 17.36 -1.99 2.55
CA ASN A 25 18.08 -1.93 1.28
C ASN A 25 17.33 -2.61 0.12
N LEU A 26 16.02 -2.34 0.04
CA LEU A 26 15.17 -2.94 -0.99
C LEU A 26 15.52 -2.35 -2.34
N ASP A 27 16.01 -3.22 -3.22
CA ASP A 27 16.24 -2.95 -4.63
C ASP A 27 15.31 -3.84 -5.46
N VAL A 28 14.61 -3.25 -6.43
CA VAL A 28 13.78 -3.99 -7.39
C VAL A 28 14.15 -3.57 -8.81
N TYR A 29 14.50 -4.55 -9.60
CA TYR A 29 14.80 -4.38 -11.03
C TYR A 29 13.72 -5.04 -11.88
N LEU A 30 13.41 -4.42 -13.02
CA LEU A 30 12.51 -4.96 -14.03
C LEU A 30 13.27 -5.09 -15.35
N ASN A 31 13.42 -6.32 -15.83
CA ASN A 31 14.05 -6.62 -17.11
C ASN A 31 13.01 -6.50 -18.24
N THR A 32 13.03 -5.39 -18.95
CA THR A 32 12.12 -5.08 -20.07
C THR A 32 12.83 -5.15 -21.40
N TYR A 33 12.09 -5.14 -22.50
CA TYR A 33 12.67 -5.06 -23.85
C TYR A 33 13.51 -3.79 -24.07
N SER A 34 13.16 -2.69 -23.38
CA SER A 34 13.87 -1.41 -23.48
C SER A 34 15.12 -1.33 -22.60
N GLY A 35 15.29 -2.29 -21.68
CA GLY A 35 16.42 -2.30 -20.75
C GLY A 35 16.01 -2.73 -19.33
N ARG A 36 16.99 -2.76 -18.44
CA ARG A 36 16.82 -3.08 -17.01
C ARG A 36 16.46 -1.81 -16.25
N ILE A 37 15.22 -1.70 -15.80
CA ILE A 37 14.70 -0.59 -15.01
C ILE A 37 14.99 -0.83 -13.53
N HIS A 38 15.60 0.12 -12.83
CA HIS A 38 15.80 0.08 -11.37
C HIS A 38 14.62 0.75 -10.67
N ALA A 39 13.51 0.03 -10.56
CA ALA A 39 12.21 0.56 -10.15
C ALA A 39 12.13 0.95 -8.66
N VAL A 40 12.88 0.26 -7.78
CA VAL A 40 13.02 0.58 -6.35
C VAL A 40 14.50 0.55 -6.03
N ARG A 41 15.01 1.60 -5.38
CA ARG A 41 16.43 1.88 -5.24
C ARG A 41 16.78 2.12 -3.77
N ASP A 42 17.42 1.13 -3.14
CA ASP A 42 17.93 1.18 -1.77
C ASP A 42 16.89 1.68 -0.73
N VAL A 43 15.64 1.24 -0.89
CA VAL A 43 14.53 1.67 -0.02
C VAL A 43 14.60 0.96 1.32
N SER A 44 14.63 1.75 2.40
CA SER A 44 14.67 1.23 3.78
C SER A 44 13.67 1.98 4.67
N PHE A 45 12.84 1.23 5.41
CA PHE A 45 11.89 1.80 6.36
C PHE A 45 11.34 0.74 7.32
N THR A 46 10.73 1.21 8.40
CA THR A 46 10.01 0.37 9.35
C THR A 46 8.54 0.75 9.38
N LEU A 47 7.68 -0.20 9.76
CA LEU A 47 6.28 0.02 10.11
C LEU A 47 6.07 -0.44 11.54
N LYS A 48 5.44 0.39 12.37
CA LYS A 48 5.09 0.05 13.74
C LYS A 48 3.71 -0.59 13.82
N LYS A 49 3.45 -1.34 14.88
CA LYS A 49 2.12 -1.93 15.16
C LYS A 49 1.07 -0.82 15.29
N GLY A 50 -0.04 -0.94 14.57
CA GLY A 50 -1.14 0.03 14.55
C GLY A 50 -0.84 1.35 13.84
N GLU A 51 0.36 1.54 13.28
CA GLU A 51 0.73 2.75 12.53
C GLU A 51 0.11 2.77 11.14
N THR A 52 -0.26 3.97 10.68
CA THR A 52 -0.51 4.27 9.26
C THR A 52 0.69 4.97 8.67
N LEU A 53 1.49 4.22 7.88
CA LEU A 53 2.58 4.76 7.07
C LEU A 53 2.06 5.10 5.68
N VAL A 54 2.15 6.36 5.28
CA VAL A 54 1.72 6.80 3.95
C VAL A 54 2.94 6.97 3.05
N VAL A 55 2.90 6.36 1.86
CA VAL A 55 3.92 6.52 0.81
C VAL A 55 3.35 7.37 -0.32
N VAL A 56 3.91 8.57 -0.50
CA VAL A 56 3.45 9.54 -1.50
C VAL A 56 4.50 9.80 -2.58
N GLY A 57 4.07 10.23 -3.75
CA GLY A 57 4.93 10.62 -4.86
C GLY A 57 4.23 10.54 -6.21
N GLU A 58 4.87 11.03 -7.27
CA GLU A 58 4.32 11.01 -8.64
C GLU A 58 4.11 9.56 -9.14
N SER A 59 3.27 9.40 -10.17
CA SER A 59 3.09 8.10 -10.84
C SER A 59 4.42 7.57 -11.39
N GLY A 60 4.67 6.27 -11.27
CA GLY A 60 5.90 5.63 -11.75
C GLY A 60 7.12 5.79 -10.84
N CYS A 61 7.03 6.45 -9.68
CA CYS A 61 8.19 6.61 -8.78
C CYS A 61 8.55 5.38 -7.94
N GLY A 62 7.86 4.23 -8.10
CA GLY A 62 8.21 2.97 -7.43
C GLY A 62 7.28 2.54 -6.28
N LYS A 63 6.28 3.35 -5.87
CA LYS A 63 5.39 3.08 -4.72
C LYS A 63 4.72 1.69 -4.78
N SER A 64 3.98 1.44 -5.86
CA SER A 64 3.28 0.15 -6.05
C SER A 64 4.24 -1.02 -6.22
N MET A 65 5.45 -0.78 -6.76
CA MET A 65 6.47 -1.82 -6.85
C MET A 65 7.02 -2.19 -5.46
N THR A 66 7.23 -1.20 -4.59
CA THR A 66 7.59 -1.42 -3.18
C THR A 66 6.50 -2.23 -2.46
N ALA A 67 5.22 -1.85 -2.61
CA ALA A 67 4.08 -2.56 -2.05
C ALA A 67 4.01 -4.03 -2.52
N ARG A 68 4.16 -4.26 -3.83
CA ARG A 68 4.19 -5.61 -4.41
C ARG A 68 5.40 -6.42 -3.99
N ALA A 69 6.55 -5.79 -3.79
CA ALA A 69 7.74 -6.46 -3.27
C ALA A 69 7.52 -6.99 -1.85
N ILE A 70 6.88 -6.21 -0.97
CA ILE A 70 6.51 -6.63 0.39
C ILE A 70 5.53 -7.81 0.34
N MET A 71 4.54 -7.76 -0.56
CA MET A 71 3.59 -8.86 -0.77
C MET A 71 4.21 -10.08 -1.48
N GLN A 72 5.43 -9.97 -2.00
CA GLN A 72 6.05 -10.99 -2.86
C GLN A 72 5.17 -11.30 -4.10
N LEU A 73 4.61 -10.24 -4.70
CA LEU A 73 3.74 -10.29 -5.89
C LEU A 73 4.37 -9.54 -7.08
N LEU A 74 5.69 -9.53 -7.14
CA LEU A 74 6.41 -9.01 -8.29
C LEU A 74 6.23 -9.92 -9.52
N PRO A 75 6.22 -9.38 -10.76
CA PRO A 75 6.12 -10.18 -11.98
C PRO A 75 7.32 -11.12 -12.13
N GLU A 76 7.17 -12.42 -11.86
CA GLU A 76 8.26 -13.41 -11.75
C GLU A 76 9.23 -13.43 -12.93
N LYS A 77 8.72 -13.27 -14.17
CA LYS A 77 9.55 -13.42 -15.38
C LYS A 77 10.47 -12.24 -15.68
N ILE A 78 10.17 -11.07 -15.12
CA ILE A 78 10.86 -9.83 -15.44
C ILE A 78 11.44 -9.12 -14.24
N SER A 79 11.05 -9.50 -13.01
CA SER A 79 11.51 -8.82 -11.81
C SER A 79 12.67 -9.57 -11.14
N GLU A 80 13.54 -8.80 -10.53
CA GLU A 80 14.68 -9.26 -9.74
C GLU A 80 14.77 -8.39 -8.48
N VAL A 81 14.90 -9.03 -7.33
CA VAL A 81 15.12 -8.36 -6.04
C VAL A 81 16.62 -8.37 -5.76
N GLY A 82 17.18 -7.23 -5.35
CA GLY A 82 18.61 -7.09 -5.07
C GLY A 82 19.07 -7.98 -3.92
N GLU A 83 20.30 -8.49 -4.02
CA GLU A 83 20.87 -9.47 -3.06
C GLU A 83 20.97 -8.94 -1.62
N ARG A 84 21.13 -7.61 -1.45
CA ARG A 84 21.21 -6.97 -0.13
C ARG A 84 19.84 -6.71 0.51
N SER A 85 18.77 -6.89 -0.27
CA SER A 85 17.42 -6.61 0.18
C SER A 85 16.98 -7.57 1.28
N GLN A 86 16.34 -7.02 2.30
CA GLN A 86 15.71 -7.80 3.37
C GLN A 86 14.31 -7.22 3.64
N ILE A 87 13.35 -8.07 3.87
CA ILE A 87 12.01 -7.70 4.33
C ILE A 87 11.69 -8.56 5.54
N LEU A 88 11.78 -7.97 6.72
CA LEU A 88 11.57 -8.66 7.98
C LEU A 88 10.16 -8.42 8.49
N PHE A 89 9.35 -9.45 8.58
CA PHE A 89 8.04 -9.43 9.21
C PHE A 89 8.14 -10.13 10.58
N ASN A 90 7.85 -9.41 11.66
CA ASN A 90 8.11 -9.88 13.03
C ASN A 90 9.52 -10.49 13.19
N GLY A 91 10.54 -9.86 12.62
CA GLY A 91 11.93 -10.29 12.68
C GLY A 91 12.30 -11.45 11.72
N SER A 92 11.35 -12.03 10.99
CA SER A 92 11.59 -13.12 10.03
C SER A 92 11.67 -12.60 8.60
N ASP A 93 12.76 -12.93 7.88
CA ASP A 93 12.99 -12.50 6.49
C ASP A 93 12.05 -13.25 5.53
N ILE A 94 11.02 -12.55 5.05
CA ILE A 94 10.02 -13.12 4.14
C ILE A 94 10.54 -13.35 2.72
N LEU A 95 11.65 -12.72 2.31
CA LEU A 95 12.27 -12.99 1.01
C LEU A 95 12.79 -14.44 0.94
N LYS A 96 13.33 -14.95 2.06
CA LYS A 96 13.89 -16.30 2.17
C LYS A 96 12.84 -17.38 2.45
N MET A 97 11.57 -16.99 2.64
CA MET A 97 10.50 -17.95 2.93
C MET A 97 10.15 -18.77 1.68
N PRO A 98 9.94 -20.11 1.82
CA PRO A 98 9.47 -20.93 0.72
C PRO A 98 8.11 -20.46 0.19
N GLU A 99 7.90 -20.52 -1.13
CA GLU A 99 6.70 -19.98 -1.80
C GLU A 99 5.40 -20.54 -1.21
N LYS A 100 5.34 -21.87 -1.04
CA LYS A 100 4.17 -22.52 -0.43
C LYS A 100 3.81 -21.96 0.95
N LYS A 101 4.83 -21.56 1.73
CA LYS A 101 4.63 -20.99 3.06
C LYS A 101 4.15 -19.51 2.95
N LYS A 102 4.64 -18.78 1.96
CA LYS A 102 4.13 -17.42 1.66
C LYS A 102 2.65 -17.44 1.30
N GLU A 103 2.23 -18.40 0.47
CA GLU A 103 0.83 -18.57 0.06
C GLU A 103 -0.10 -18.93 1.22
N THR A 104 0.31 -19.86 2.07
CA THR A 104 -0.57 -20.42 3.11
C THR A 104 -0.55 -19.64 4.42
N GLU A 105 0.57 -19.01 4.77
CA GLU A 105 0.77 -18.38 6.08
C GLU A 105 0.97 -16.86 6.01
N LEU A 106 1.46 -16.29 4.90
CA LEU A 106 1.77 -14.86 4.82
C LEU A 106 0.68 -14.08 4.10
N ARG A 107 0.47 -14.37 2.81
CA ARG A 107 -0.47 -13.65 1.95
C ARG A 107 -1.91 -13.92 2.37
N GLY A 108 -2.71 -12.87 2.52
CA GLY A 108 -4.11 -12.95 2.89
C GLY A 108 -4.36 -13.25 4.38
N LYS A 109 -3.39 -13.85 5.10
CA LYS A 109 -3.52 -14.16 6.53
C LYS A 109 -2.87 -13.09 7.41
N TYR A 110 -1.57 -12.80 7.22
CA TYR A 110 -0.85 -11.82 8.02
C TYR A 110 -0.65 -10.49 7.31
N ILE A 111 -0.43 -10.53 6.00
CA ILE A 111 -0.29 -9.35 5.16
C ILE A 111 -1.32 -9.46 4.04
N SER A 112 -2.18 -8.45 3.91
CA SER A 112 -3.18 -8.34 2.86
C SER A 112 -3.00 -7.08 2.06
N MET A 113 -3.56 -7.05 0.85
CA MET A 113 -3.45 -5.91 -0.06
C MET A 113 -4.79 -5.54 -0.68
N ILE A 114 -5.09 -4.25 -0.68
CA ILE A 114 -6.14 -3.63 -1.50
C ILE A 114 -5.46 -3.09 -2.75
N PHE A 115 -5.89 -3.56 -3.92
CA PHE A 115 -5.32 -3.17 -5.20
C PHE A 115 -6.00 -1.92 -5.77
N GLN A 116 -5.33 -1.25 -6.68
CA GLN A 116 -5.75 0.03 -7.27
C GLN A 116 -7.09 -0.05 -8.02
N ASP A 117 -7.35 -1.13 -8.76
CA ASP A 117 -8.56 -1.28 -9.58
C ASP A 117 -9.35 -2.54 -9.20
N PRO A 118 -10.49 -2.39 -8.50
CA PRO A 118 -11.32 -3.52 -8.13
C PRO A 118 -11.91 -4.28 -9.32
N THR A 119 -12.00 -3.64 -10.49
CA THR A 119 -12.57 -4.27 -11.70
C THR A 119 -11.64 -5.34 -12.24
N THR A 120 -10.34 -5.12 -12.14
CA THR A 120 -9.32 -6.05 -12.60
C THR A 120 -9.10 -7.21 -11.62
N PHE A 121 -9.26 -6.97 -10.32
CA PHE A 121 -8.92 -7.95 -9.29
C PHE A 121 -10.09 -8.80 -8.80
N LEU A 122 -11.33 -8.34 -8.94
CA LEU A 122 -12.50 -9.16 -8.64
C LEU A 122 -12.78 -10.14 -9.79
N ASN A 123 -12.95 -11.42 -9.46
CA ASN A 123 -13.27 -12.45 -10.44
C ASN A 123 -14.73 -12.27 -10.93
N PRO A 124 -14.96 -11.95 -12.23
CA PRO A 124 -16.31 -11.68 -12.74
C PRO A 124 -17.21 -12.92 -12.80
N THR A 125 -16.65 -14.13 -12.65
CA THR A 125 -17.39 -15.41 -12.73
C THR A 125 -17.79 -15.99 -11.37
N MET A 126 -17.34 -15.35 -10.27
CA MET A 126 -17.68 -15.74 -8.89
C MET A 126 -18.56 -14.68 -8.24
N THR A 127 -19.45 -15.11 -7.36
CA THR A 127 -20.23 -14.18 -6.56
C THR A 127 -19.36 -13.49 -5.50
N VAL A 128 -19.79 -12.32 -5.05
CA VAL A 128 -19.10 -11.55 -4.01
C VAL A 128 -18.86 -12.37 -2.75
N GLY A 129 -19.89 -13.10 -2.31
CA GLY A 129 -19.79 -13.95 -1.12
C GLY A 129 -18.78 -15.08 -1.27
N GLU A 130 -18.72 -15.69 -2.45
CA GLU A 130 -17.75 -16.77 -2.72
C GLU A 130 -16.31 -16.25 -2.69
N GLN A 131 -16.04 -15.08 -3.25
CA GLN A 131 -14.71 -14.48 -3.25
C GLN A 131 -14.25 -14.11 -1.84
N ILE A 132 -15.13 -13.54 -1.00
CA ILE A 132 -14.78 -13.26 0.40
C ILE A 132 -14.57 -14.56 1.17
N ALA A 133 -15.47 -15.55 0.99
CA ALA A 133 -15.39 -16.84 1.66
C ALA A 133 -14.15 -17.65 1.26
N GLU A 134 -13.62 -17.47 0.04
CA GLU A 134 -12.42 -18.15 -0.45
C GLU A 134 -11.20 -17.87 0.44
N SER A 135 -10.95 -16.60 0.80
CA SER A 135 -9.89 -16.23 1.74
C SER A 135 -10.02 -16.92 3.10
N LEU A 136 -11.24 -16.99 3.62
CA LEU A 136 -11.54 -17.67 4.89
C LEU A 136 -11.32 -19.19 4.79
N LEU A 137 -11.72 -19.81 3.69
CA LEU A 137 -11.55 -21.25 3.47
C LEU A 137 -10.07 -21.65 3.30
N LEU A 138 -9.27 -20.78 2.66
CA LEU A 138 -7.84 -21.03 2.44
C LEU A 138 -7.02 -20.89 3.74
N HIS A 139 -7.33 -19.90 4.57
CA HIS A 139 -6.48 -19.52 5.71
C HIS A 139 -7.06 -19.92 7.07
N SER A 140 -8.30 -20.35 7.13
CA SER A 140 -8.94 -20.86 8.35
C SER A 140 -9.45 -22.29 8.15
N LYS A 141 -9.78 -22.96 9.25
CA LYS A 141 -10.39 -24.30 9.22
C LYS A 141 -11.93 -24.24 9.12
N MET A 142 -12.48 -23.15 8.63
CA MET A 142 -13.94 -22.95 8.53
C MET A 142 -14.57 -23.87 7.48
N LYS A 143 -15.79 -24.29 7.74
CA LYS A 143 -16.61 -24.96 6.73
C LYS A 143 -17.26 -23.92 5.81
N LYS A 144 -17.63 -24.33 4.60
CA LYS A 144 -18.22 -23.41 3.59
C LYS A 144 -19.40 -22.60 4.13
N LYS A 145 -20.27 -23.19 4.95
CA LYS A 145 -21.41 -22.48 5.55
C LYS A 145 -20.96 -21.38 6.50
N GLU A 146 -20.02 -21.68 7.39
CA GLU A 146 -19.45 -20.72 8.35
C GLU A 146 -18.72 -19.58 7.63
N ALA A 147 -17.96 -19.90 6.58
CA ALA A 147 -17.26 -18.91 5.77
C ALA A 147 -18.22 -17.96 5.05
N MET A 148 -19.38 -18.46 4.56
CA MET A 148 -20.41 -17.62 3.95
C MET A 148 -21.14 -16.74 4.97
N GLU A 149 -21.38 -17.22 6.19
CA GLU A 149 -21.95 -16.42 7.28
C GLU A 149 -20.98 -15.31 7.70
N GLN A 150 -19.69 -15.63 7.79
CA GLN A 150 -18.65 -14.63 8.06
C GLN A 150 -18.51 -13.62 6.92
N ALA A 151 -18.57 -14.06 5.66
CA ALA A 151 -18.57 -13.16 4.50
C ALA A 151 -19.73 -12.16 4.54
N LEU A 152 -20.94 -12.60 4.97
CA LEU A 152 -22.07 -11.70 5.18
C LEU A 152 -21.81 -10.68 6.28
N SER A 153 -21.17 -11.11 7.39
CA SER A 153 -20.77 -10.22 8.48
C SER A 153 -19.77 -9.16 8.02
N LEU A 154 -18.78 -9.56 7.20
CA LEU A 154 -17.79 -8.66 6.61
C LEU A 154 -18.45 -7.63 5.67
N LEU A 155 -19.41 -8.04 4.84
CA LEU A 155 -20.17 -7.11 3.99
C LEU A 155 -20.93 -6.06 4.80
N LYS A 156 -21.48 -6.45 5.96
CA LYS A 156 -22.13 -5.51 6.90
C LYS A 156 -21.08 -4.55 7.51
N MET A 157 -19.93 -5.08 7.88
CA MET A 157 -18.83 -4.32 8.47
C MET A 157 -18.31 -3.24 7.52
N VAL A 158 -18.18 -3.55 6.22
CA VAL A 158 -17.77 -2.56 5.19
C VAL A 158 -18.95 -1.71 4.69
N LYS A 159 -20.07 -1.68 5.41
CA LYS A 159 -21.23 -0.82 5.17
C LYS A 159 -21.85 -1.01 3.76
N ILE A 160 -21.89 -2.26 3.23
CA ILE A 160 -22.60 -2.59 2.00
C ILE A 160 -24.11 -2.54 2.26
N THR A 161 -24.87 -1.83 1.43
CA THR A 161 -26.33 -1.76 1.50
C THR A 161 -26.98 -3.06 1.02
N ASN A 162 -27.97 -3.60 1.76
CA ASN A 162 -28.64 -4.86 1.47
C ASN A 162 -27.68 -6.05 1.29
N PRO A 163 -26.79 -6.34 2.26
CA PRO A 163 -25.72 -7.31 2.12
C PRO A 163 -26.24 -8.73 1.87
N GLU A 164 -27.43 -9.10 2.37
CA GLU A 164 -28.08 -10.40 2.15
C GLU A 164 -28.42 -10.64 0.67
N LYS A 165 -28.69 -9.58 -0.09
CA LYS A 165 -28.89 -9.65 -1.54
C LYS A 165 -27.54 -9.59 -2.26
N ARG A 166 -26.67 -8.67 -1.85
CA ARG A 166 -25.39 -8.39 -2.54
C ARG A 166 -24.42 -9.56 -2.48
N ILE A 167 -24.43 -10.34 -1.42
CA ILE A 167 -23.55 -11.51 -1.26
C ILE A 167 -23.66 -12.53 -2.40
N ARG A 168 -24.83 -12.58 -3.06
CA ARG A 168 -25.13 -13.50 -4.18
C ARG A 168 -24.91 -12.87 -5.55
N GLN A 169 -24.58 -11.59 -5.60
CA GLN A 169 -24.36 -10.87 -6.85
C GLN A 169 -22.92 -11.03 -7.33
N TYR A 170 -22.73 -10.79 -8.62
CA TYR A 170 -21.44 -10.76 -9.28
C TYR A 170 -20.85 -9.33 -9.26
N PRO A 171 -19.53 -9.15 -9.39
CA PRO A 171 -18.91 -7.83 -9.35
C PRO A 171 -19.48 -6.82 -10.35
N HIS A 172 -19.86 -7.26 -11.55
CA HIS A 172 -20.41 -6.38 -12.58
C HIS A 172 -21.79 -5.81 -12.25
N GLU A 173 -22.50 -6.39 -11.29
CA GLU A 173 -23.81 -5.89 -10.79
C GLU A 173 -23.67 -4.82 -9.69
N LEU A 174 -22.42 -4.48 -9.28
CA LEU A 174 -22.11 -3.54 -8.21
C LEU A 174 -21.59 -2.22 -8.76
N SER A 175 -21.82 -1.11 -8.05
CA SER A 175 -21.17 0.18 -8.33
C SER A 175 -19.67 0.12 -8.00
N GLY A 176 -18.88 1.10 -8.50
CA GLY A 176 -17.44 1.19 -8.23
C GLY A 176 -17.10 1.22 -6.74
N GLY A 177 -17.78 2.07 -5.97
CA GLY A 177 -17.58 2.14 -4.52
C GLY A 177 -18.01 0.86 -3.79
N MET A 178 -19.03 0.14 -4.28
CA MET A 178 -19.40 -1.16 -3.72
C MET A 178 -18.37 -2.25 -4.01
N ARG A 179 -17.79 -2.28 -5.22
CA ARG A 179 -16.69 -3.19 -5.56
C ARG A 179 -15.46 -2.93 -4.68
N GLN A 180 -15.17 -1.66 -4.43
CA GLN A 180 -14.07 -1.28 -3.53
C GLN A 180 -14.31 -1.78 -2.10
N ARG A 181 -15.52 -1.60 -1.56
CA ARG A 181 -15.91 -2.14 -0.25
C ARG A 181 -15.80 -3.66 -0.18
N VAL A 182 -16.16 -4.37 -1.25
CA VAL A 182 -15.99 -5.83 -1.36
C VAL A 182 -14.50 -6.20 -1.31
N MET A 183 -13.65 -5.50 -2.05
CA MET A 183 -12.20 -5.74 -2.03
C MET A 183 -11.59 -5.48 -0.64
N ILE A 184 -12.05 -4.44 0.07
CA ILE A 184 -11.69 -4.19 1.46
C ILE A 184 -12.14 -5.36 2.36
N ALA A 185 -13.38 -5.84 2.20
CA ALA A 185 -13.88 -7.00 2.96
C ALA A 185 -13.03 -8.26 2.72
N MET A 186 -12.63 -8.52 1.47
CA MET A 186 -11.73 -9.63 1.13
C MET A 186 -10.35 -9.47 1.79
N ALA A 187 -9.78 -8.28 1.72
CA ALA A 187 -8.46 -8.01 2.29
C ALA A 187 -8.44 -8.16 3.82
N LEU A 188 -9.54 -7.84 4.48
CA LEU A 188 -9.68 -7.90 5.94
C LEU A 188 -10.28 -9.23 6.46
N ALA A 189 -10.64 -10.16 5.57
CA ALA A 189 -11.36 -11.39 5.92
C ALA A 189 -10.64 -12.23 7.00
N CYS A 190 -9.32 -12.26 6.97
CA CYS A 190 -8.50 -13.02 7.92
C CYS A 190 -7.86 -12.17 9.03
N GLU A 191 -8.35 -10.94 9.26
CA GLU A 191 -7.84 -10.01 10.27
C GLU A 191 -6.30 -9.82 10.19
N PRO A 192 -5.78 -9.32 9.05
CA PRO A 192 -4.35 -9.26 8.82
C PRO A 192 -3.67 -8.29 9.80
N LYS A 193 -2.40 -8.54 10.08
CA LYS A 193 -1.56 -7.66 10.91
C LYS A 193 -1.10 -6.42 10.14
N ILE A 194 -0.94 -6.56 8.81
CA ILE A 194 -0.59 -5.46 7.91
C ILE A 194 -1.57 -5.43 6.74
N LEU A 195 -2.13 -4.27 6.47
CA LEU A 195 -2.92 -3.96 5.29
C LEU A 195 -2.13 -3.00 4.40
N ILE A 196 -1.86 -3.41 3.18
CA ILE A 196 -1.28 -2.54 2.15
C ILE A 196 -2.42 -2.05 1.26
N ALA A 197 -2.64 -0.74 1.20
CA ALA A 197 -3.65 -0.12 0.36
C ALA A 197 -2.95 0.65 -0.78
N ASP A 198 -2.94 0.06 -1.98
CA ASP A 198 -2.29 0.64 -3.17
C ASP A 198 -3.33 1.47 -3.94
N GLU A 199 -3.29 2.78 -3.76
CA GLU A 199 -4.21 3.75 -4.35
C GLU A 199 -5.70 3.33 -4.22
N PRO A 200 -6.21 3.08 -3.00
CA PRO A 200 -7.51 2.44 -2.79
C PRO A 200 -8.71 3.27 -3.21
N THR A 201 -8.51 4.51 -3.59
CA THR A 201 -9.55 5.47 -3.96
C THR A 201 -9.47 5.96 -5.40
N THR A 202 -8.51 5.46 -6.19
CA THR A 202 -8.38 5.82 -7.61
C THR A 202 -9.65 5.46 -8.38
N ALA A 203 -10.09 6.33 -9.27
CA ALA A 203 -11.31 6.23 -10.07
C ALA A 203 -12.65 6.31 -9.28
N LEU A 204 -12.63 6.78 -8.02
CA LEU A 204 -13.83 7.09 -7.25
C LEU A 204 -14.08 8.60 -7.22
N ASP A 205 -15.34 9.01 -7.06
CA ASP A 205 -15.67 10.40 -6.79
C ASP A 205 -15.23 10.83 -5.38
N VAL A 206 -15.05 12.15 -5.16
CA VAL A 206 -14.46 12.72 -3.93
C VAL A 206 -15.22 12.28 -2.67
N THR A 207 -16.55 12.21 -2.72
CA THR A 207 -17.38 11.81 -1.58
C THR A 207 -17.14 10.34 -1.25
N THR A 208 -17.14 9.49 -2.25
CA THR A 208 -16.87 8.05 -2.09
C THR A 208 -15.43 7.80 -1.63
N GLN A 209 -14.45 8.63 -2.06
CA GLN A 209 -13.06 8.55 -1.57
C GLN A 209 -12.99 8.78 -0.06
N ALA A 210 -13.62 9.85 0.44
CA ALA A 210 -13.64 10.17 1.87
C ALA A 210 -14.28 9.02 2.68
N ASP A 211 -15.42 8.49 2.22
CA ASP A 211 -16.11 7.36 2.85
C ASP A 211 -15.26 6.09 2.91
N ILE A 212 -14.46 5.81 1.88
CA ILE A 212 -13.57 4.65 1.84
C ILE A 212 -12.38 4.83 2.79
N MET A 213 -11.81 6.03 2.86
CA MET A 213 -10.69 6.30 3.78
C MET A 213 -11.13 6.26 5.24
N GLU A 214 -12.30 6.85 5.56
CA GLU A 214 -12.90 6.75 6.88
C GLU A 214 -13.17 5.28 7.28
N LEU A 215 -13.71 4.48 6.34
CA LEU A 215 -13.94 3.05 6.55
C LEU A 215 -12.64 2.29 6.86
N ILE A 216 -11.56 2.53 6.10
CA ILE A 216 -10.25 1.90 6.34
C ILE A 216 -9.75 2.26 7.73
N ARG A 217 -9.85 3.54 8.14
CA ARG A 217 -9.45 4.02 9.46
C ARG A 217 -10.24 3.34 10.59
N GLU A 218 -11.59 3.32 10.49
CA GLU A 218 -12.45 2.65 11.48
C GLU A 218 -12.09 1.16 11.65
N LEU A 219 -11.81 0.48 10.54
CA LEU A 219 -11.48 -0.94 10.55
C LEU A 219 -10.06 -1.19 11.09
N GLN A 220 -9.10 -0.31 10.79
CA GLN A 220 -7.76 -0.32 11.35
C GLN A 220 -7.79 -0.22 12.87
N GLU A 221 -8.50 0.79 13.41
CA GLU A 221 -8.63 1.01 14.86
C GLU A 221 -9.28 -0.20 15.54
N LYS A 222 -10.35 -0.74 14.92
CA LYS A 222 -11.09 -1.88 15.46
C LYS A 222 -10.29 -3.18 15.51
N MET A 223 -9.46 -3.42 14.49
CA MET A 223 -8.72 -4.68 14.32
C MET A 223 -7.27 -4.59 14.84
N GLY A 224 -6.76 -3.39 15.12
CA GLY A 224 -5.37 -3.17 15.48
C GLY A 224 -4.40 -3.47 14.34
N THR A 225 -4.85 -3.35 13.08
CA THR A 225 -4.07 -3.60 11.87
C THR A 225 -3.15 -2.42 11.60
N SER A 226 -1.91 -2.66 11.19
CA SER A 226 -1.01 -1.60 10.70
C SER A 226 -1.25 -1.38 9.21
N VAL A 227 -1.16 -0.14 8.72
CA VAL A 227 -1.50 0.21 7.34
C VAL A 227 -0.30 0.82 6.62
N ILE A 228 -0.03 0.33 5.40
CA ILE A 228 0.80 1.02 4.41
C ILE A 228 -0.14 1.56 3.34
N LEU A 229 -0.31 2.86 3.29
CA LEU A 229 -1.13 3.53 2.30
C LEU A 229 -0.27 4.12 1.19
N VAL A 230 -0.43 3.64 -0.01
CA VAL A 230 0.19 4.23 -1.21
C VAL A 230 -0.82 5.17 -1.86
N THR A 231 -0.43 6.41 -2.07
CA THR A 231 -1.29 7.40 -2.74
C THR A 231 -0.46 8.46 -3.45
N HIS A 232 -1.05 9.14 -4.42
CA HIS A 232 -0.52 10.37 -4.98
C HIS A 232 -1.23 11.62 -4.42
N ASP A 233 -2.25 11.42 -3.58
CA ASP A 233 -3.04 12.49 -2.98
C ASP A 233 -2.48 12.86 -1.59
N LEU A 234 -1.91 14.07 -1.50
CA LEU A 234 -1.38 14.62 -0.26
C LEU A 234 -2.48 15.02 0.73
N GLY A 235 -3.70 15.32 0.24
CA GLY A 235 -4.84 15.59 1.10
C GLY A 235 -5.19 14.37 1.93
N ILE A 236 -5.29 13.21 1.30
CA ILE A 236 -5.49 11.92 1.98
C ILE A 236 -4.34 11.64 2.95
N ALA A 237 -3.08 11.85 2.51
CA ALA A 237 -1.92 11.66 3.38
C ALA A 237 -1.96 12.54 4.63
N ALA A 238 -2.43 13.79 4.49
CA ALA A 238 -2.60 14.73 5.60
C ALA A 238 -3.71 14.31 6.57
N GLU A 239 -4.73 13.62 6.09
CA GLU A 239 -5.87 13.20 6.91
C GLU A 239 -5.54 11.95 7.75
N VAL A 240 -5.04 10.89 7.12
CA VAL A 240 -4.95 9.55 7.74
C VAL A 240 -3.54 9.15 8.19
N GLY A 241 -2.48 9.81 7.71
CA GLY A 241 -1.10 9.40 7.96
C GLY A 241 -0.59 9.75 9.36
N ASP A 242 0.06 8.81 10.03
CA ASP A 242 0.89 9.06 11.22
C ASP A 242 2.28 9.52 10.78
N ARG A 243 2.87 8.78 9.85
CA ARG A 243 4.16 9.06 9.24
C ARG A 243 4.05 8.99 7.72
N ILE A 244 4.79 9.86 7.06
CA ILE A 244 4.75 10.01 5.61
C ILE A 244 6.14 9.81 5.05
N GLN A 245 6.21 9.05 3.96
CA GLN A 245 7.39 8.87 3.14
C GLN A 245 7.15 9.44 1.76
N VAL A 246 8.03 10.31 1.34
CA VAL A 246 8.00 10.90 0.01
C VAL A 246 8.95 10.13 -0.89
N MET A 247 8.42 9.54 -1.95
CA MET A 247 9.16 8.72 -2.89
C MET A 247 9.33 9.42 -4.24
N TYR A 248 10.53 9.44 -4.76
CA TYR A 248 10.85 9.99 -6.08
C TYR A 248 11.88 9.11 -6.78
N ALA A 249 11.64 8.79 -8.06
CA ALA A 249 12.58 8.04 -8.90
C ALA A 249 13.15 6.76 -8.27
N GLY A 250 12.30 5.99 -7.57
CA GLY A 250 12.67 4.73 -6.92
C GLY A 250 13.24 4.86 -5.51
N GLU A 251 13.50 6.06 -5.01
CA GLU A 251 14.10 6.32 -3.70
C GLU A 251 13.13 7.01 -2.73
N ILE A 252 13.28 6.76 -1.43
CA ILE A 252 12.67 7.57 -0.39
C ILE A 252 13.58 8.79 -0.18
N ILE A 253 13.06 9.98 -0.51
CA ILE A 253 13.82 11.22 -0.45
C ILE A 253 13.55 12.04 0.82
N GLU A 254 12.43 11.81 1.47
CA GLU A 254 12.08 12.45 2.73
C GLU A 254 11.13 11.56 3.55
N THR A 255 11.34 11.52 4.86
CA THR A 255 10.50 10.78 5.81
C THR A 255 10.28 11.64 7.05
N GLY A 256 9.07 11.70 7.55
CA GLY A 256 8.74 12.42 8.77
C GLY A 256 7.32 12.14 9.24
N THR A 257 6.99 12.65 10.42
CA THR A 257 5.60 12.74 10.89
C THR A 257 4.80 13.65 9.97
N LYS A 258 3.49 13.51 9.98
CA LYS A 258 2.58 14.41 9.25
C LYS A 258 2.95 15.89 9.46
N SER A 259 3.18 16.30 10.71
CA SER A 259 3.53 17.69 11.04
C SER A 259 4.88 18.14 10.44
N GLU A 260 5.86 17.26 10.41
CA GLU A 260 7.18 17.57 9.83
C GLU A 260 7.07 17.74 8.32
N ILE A 261 6.47 16.80 7.63
CA ILE A 261 6.34 16.84 6.16
C ILE A 261 5.51 18.05 5.72
N PHE A 262 4.36 18.31 6.36
CA PHE A 262 3.48 19.42 5.92
C PHE A 262 3.94 20.80 6.34
N LYS A 263 4.70 20.93 7.43
CA LYS A 263 5.12 22.25 7.96
C LYS A 263 6.60 22.55 7.79
N LYS A 264 7.44 21.53 7.60
CA LYS A 264 8.91 21.66 7.64
C LYS A 264 9.58 20.82 6.57
N ALA A 265 8.91 20.60 5.41
CA ALA A 265 9.54 19.89 4.29
C ALA A 265 10.89 20.50 3.94
N VAL A 266 11.92 19.65 3.84
CA VAL A 266 13.30 20.04 3.58
C VAL A 266 13.67 19.80 2.12
N HIS A 267 13.18 18.70 1.54
CA HIS A 267 13.52 18.38 0.16
C HIS A 267 12.70 19.21 -0.84
N PRO A 268 13.33 19.86 -1.85
CA PRO A 268 12.64 20.69 -2.83
C PRO A 268 11.48 20.01 -3.57
N TYR A 269 11.58 18.70 -3.83
CA TYR A 269 10.48 17.93 -4.43
C TYR A 269 9.26 17.85 -3.51
N THR A 270 9.46 17.58 -2.22
CA THR A 270 8.37 17.54 -1.23
C THR A 270 7.67 18.86 -1.16
N TRP A 271 8.43 19.94 -1.12
CA TRP A 271 7.91 21.30 -1.13
C TRP A 271 7.11 21.62 -2.42
N ALA A 272 7.63 21.18 -3.58
CA ALA A 272 6.94 21.35 -4.86
C ALA A 272 5.63 20.55 -4.91
N LEU A 273 5.61 19.32 -4.41
CA LEU A 273 4.39 18.52 -4.27
C LEU A 273 3.36 19.21 -3.38
N MET A 274 3.79 19.76 -2.24
CA MET A 274 2.91 20.49 -1.32
C MET A 274 2.26 21.72 -1.97
N LYS A 275 3.00 22.46 -2.78
CA LYS A 275 2.48 23.63 -3.52
C LYS A 275 1.52 23.27 -4.65
N SER A 276 1.55 22.06 -5.16
CA SER A 276 0.63 21.60 -6.21
C SER A 276 -0.76 21.21 -5.67
N VAL A 277 -0.91 21.10 -4.34
CA VAL A 277 -2.20 20.82 -3.71
C VAL A 277 -3.03 22.09 -3.58
N PRO A 278 -4.28 22.12 -4.09
CA PRO A 278 -5.16 23.26 -3.91
C PRO A 278 -5.42 23.50 -2.41
N SER A 279 -5.08 24.67 -1.89
CA SER A 279 -5.49 25.04 -0.54
C SER A 279 -6.91 25.63 -0.57
N ALA A 280 -7.76 25.23 0.38
CA ALA A 280 -9.11 25.77 0.53
C ALA A 280 -9.12 27.31 0.79
N GLN A 281 -7.95 27.89 1.09
CA GLN A 281 -7.78 29.33 1.35
C GLN A 281 -7.31 30.14 0.13
N SER A 282 -6.90 29.47 -0.97
CA SER A 282 -6.54 30.19 -2.19
C SER A 282 -7.79 30.65 -2.93
N GLN A 283 -8.42 31.72 -2.45
CA GLN A 283 -9.54 32.44 -3.11
C GLN A 283 -9.06 33.37 -4.23
N THR A 284 -7.77 33.37 -4.54
CA THR A 284 -7.19 34.20 -5.61
C THR A 284 -6.83 33.34 -6.81
N GLU A 285 -6.96 33.91 -8.00
CA GLU A 285 -6.61 33.34 -9.33
C GLU A 285 -5.12 33.00 -9.49
N GLU A 286 -4.43 32.62 -8.41
CA GLU A 286 -3.05 32.13 -8.50
C GLU A 286 -3.04 30.81 -9.20
N LYS A 287 -2.36 30.74 -10.34
CA LYS A 287 -2.10 29.49 -11.08
C LYS A 287 -1.50 28.49 -10.13
N LEU A 288 -2.17 27.34 -9.98
CA LEU A 288 -1.61 26.21 -9.22
C LEU A 288 -0.18 25.94 -9.68
N TYR A 289 0.71 25.76 -8.71
CA TYR A 289 2.10 25.41 -9.01
C TYR A 289 2.13 24.07 -9.73
N SER A 290 2.71 24.04 -10.92
CA SER A 290 2.90 22.82 -11.70
C SER A 290 4.38 22.48 -11.75
N LEU A 291 4.71 21.28 -11.31
CA LEU A 291 6.06 20.73 -11.37
C LEU A 291 6.47 20.55 -12.84
N LYS A 292 7.46 21.32 -13.29
CA LYS A 292 7.94 21.28 -14.69
C LYS A 292 8.78 20.00 -14.95
N GLY A 293 8.78 19.56 -16.21
CA GLY A 293 9.57 18.42 -16.66
C GLY A 293 8.98 17.06 -16.27
N THR A 294 9.66 16.00 -16.64
CA THR A 294 9.29 14.60 -16.35
C THR A 294 10.28 13.96 -15.38
N PRO A 295 9.86 12.96 -14.59
CA PRO A 295 10.79 12.14 -13.80
C PRO A 295 11.88 11.53 -14.67
N PRO A 296 13.07 11.26 -14.13
CA PRO A 296 14.17 10.64 -14.88
C PRO A 296 13.82 9.21 -15.31
N ASP A 297 14.44 8.77 -16.39
CA ASP A 297 14.38 7.38 -16.82
C ASP A 297 15.16 6.49 -15.82
N LEU A 298 14.50 5.43 -15.34
CA LEU A 298 15.07 4.50 -14.38
C LEU A 298 15.83 3.33 -15.04
N ILE A 299 15.97 3.31 -16.36
CA ILE A 299 16.90 2.40 -17.08
C ILE A 299 18.34 2.81 -16.79
N ALA A 300 18.59 4.13 -16.75
CA ALA A 300 19.89 4.70 -16.38
C ALA A 300 19.69 5.77 -15.29
N PRO A 301 19.37 5.35 -14.06
CA PRO A 301 19.09 6.30 -13.01
C PRO A 301 20.30 7.20 -12.72
N PRO A 302 20.07 8.49 -12.44
CA PRO A 302 21.15 9.41 -12.16
C PRO A 302 21.93 8.98 -10.91
N LYS A 303 23.26 9.19 -10.92
CA LYS A 303 24.14 8.89 -9.78
C LYS A 303 24.07 9.95 -8.67
N ALA A 304 23.62 11.16 -9.00
CA ALA A 304 23.38 12.26 -8.09
C ALA A 304 21.88 12.36 -7.76
N CYS A 305 21.47 13.42 -7.06
CA CYS A 305 20.07 13.67 -6.74
C CYS A 305 19.18 13.55 -8.00
N ALA A 306 18.24 12.60 -7.98
CA ALA A 306 17.38 12.33 -9.12
C ALA A 306 16.44 13.52 -9.47
N PHE A 307 16.17 14.39 -8.51
CA PHE A 307 15.36 15.59 -8.71
C PHE A 307 16.16 16.77 -9.29
N ALA A 308 17.49 16.71 -9.34
CA ALA A 308 18.34 17.84 -9.78
C ALA A 308 17.89 18.49 -11.10
N PRO A 309 17.51 17.75 -12.17
CA PRO A 309 17.08 18.38 -13.44
C PRO A 309 15.79 19.21 -13.34
N ARG A 310 14.99 18.99 -12.28
CA ARG A 310 13.70 19.69 -12.04
C ARG A 310 13.77 20.63 -10.84
N CYS A 311 14.91 20.71 -10.17
CA CYS A 311 15.09 21.48 -8.94
C CYS A 311 15.32 22.96 -9.26
N GLU A 312 14.41 23.83 -8.84
CA GLU A 312 14.57 25.28 -9.00
C GLU A 312 15.64 25.89 -8.08
N TYR A 313 16.09 25.15 -7.07
CA TYR A 313 17.12 25.56 -6.13
C TYR A 313 18.53 25.08 -6.51
N LEU A 314 18.66 24.33 -7.61
CA LEU A 314 19.95 23.86 -8.07
C LEU A 314 20.75 25.02 -8.61
N SER A 315 21.88 25.32 -7.99
CA SER A 315 22.85 26.31 -8.48
C SER A 315 24.00 25.58 -9.18
N LEU A 316 24.70 26.30 -10.07
CA LEU A 316 25.91 25.79 -10.76
C LEU A 316 27.04 25.36 -9.80
N ILE A 317 26.95 25.68 -8.51
CA ILE A 317 27.91 25.29 -7.47
C ILE A 317 27.63 23.83 -6.99
N HIS A 318 26.46 23.26 -7.30
CA HIS A 318 26.03 21.93 -6.85
C HIS A 318 26.06 20.88 -7.98
N ILE A 319 26.56 21.23 -9.16
CA ILE A 319 26.71 20.33 -10.32
C ILE A 319 28.14 19.82 -10.40
#